data_cd93687f8a4d848f5ff7c4bbbfdf43f9
#
_entry.id   cd93687f8a4d848f5ff7c4bbbfdf43f9
#
_cell.length_a   1.000
_cell.length_b   1.000
_cell.length_c   1.000
_cell.angle_alpha   90.00
_cell.angle_beta   90.00
_cell.angle_gamma   90.00
#
_symmetry.space_group_name_H-M   'P 1'
#
loop_
_entity.id
_entity.type
_entity.pdbx_description
1 polymer ?
#
loop_
_entity_poly.entity_id
_entity_poly.type
_entity_poly.pdbx_seq_one_letter_code
_entity_poly.pdbx_strand_id
1 'polypeptide(L)'
;RFNILPNGTNKQRSDKVRKVYNNITKLDLVIDPEVRNKEIFVNKITELLCTNKITPSEFQNYCNSYPNVPQPNTIMTTGTTNLWGSPSDYPFTAPFSNPYKSPYTYEEPAKVNTKDWEEFEKWKQSKDQIKPKTLKPYLKGNPNNVLIVSDIHEPFCKKGYLEFCRSKQETFNCGTVVFIGDVIDQHFSSFHNIDPDGLGGAMELEQAVERLKVWHEVFPNAIVTIGNHDKIISRKLYSSGVSQRWMKPLQEVLETPTWKYVTEFNFNNVLYTHGEGSTASKKSQNELCSVVQGHLHTEGYIQLFNGGKNFAMQVGTGIDFEQYAFAYAQRGKKPILSCGVVMNDIAFLIPFIN
;
A
#
# COMPACT_ATOMS: atom_id res chain seq x y z
N ARG A 1 -1.63 -12.73 -38.52
CA ARG A 1 -1.67 -11.41 -39.20
C ARG A 1 -3.00 -10.77 -38.86
N PHE A 2 -2.97 -9.70 -38.05
CA PHE A 2 -4.14 -9.01 -37.58
C PHE A 2 -4.68 -8.06 -38.67
N ASN A 3 -5.90 -8.25 -39.09
CA ASN A 3 -6.60 -7.29 -39.96
C ASN A 3 -7.39 -6.31 -39.12
N ILE A 4 -6.67 -5.43 -38.40
CA ILE A 4 -7.27 -4.56 -37.37
C ILE A 4 -7.88 -3.27 -37.96
N LEU A 5 -7.52 -2.89 -39.18
CA LEU A 5 -8.04 -1.68 -39.81
C LEU A 5 -8.21 -1.90 -41.33
N PRO A 6 -9.45 -1.87 -41.85
CA PRO A 6 -9.65 -1.96 -43.30
C PRO A 6 -9.01 -0.84 -44.10
N ASN A 7 -8.86 0.37 -43.53
CA ASN A 7 -8.51 1.58 -44.26
C ASN A 7 -7.24 2.30 -43.74
N GLY A 8 -6.36 1.64 -42.98
CA GLY A 8 -5.12 2.26 -42.48
C GLY A 8 -3.87 1.80 -43.25
N THR A 9 -2.79 2.58 -43.23
CA THR A 9 -1.50 2.16 -43.77
C THR A 9 -0.92 0.99 -42.97
N ASN A 10 -0.06 0.15 -43.58
CA ASN A 10 0.54 -0.99 -42.89
C ASN A 10 1.30 -0.59 -41.63
N LYS A 11 1.88 0.61 -41.59
CA LYS A 11 2.58 1.16 -40.42
C LYS A 11 1.59 1.48 -39.29
N GLN A 12 0.48 2.16 -39.61
CA GLN A 12 -0.57 2.46 -38.64
C GLN A 12 -1.25 1.22 -38.06
N ARG A 13 -1.42 0.17 -38.89
CA ARG A 13 -1.92 -1.14 -38.45
C ARG A 13 -0.93 -1.82 -37.50
N SER A 14 0.35 -1.80 -37.84
CA SER A 14 1.42 -2.35 -37.01
C SER A 14 1.53 -1.63 -35.66
N ASP A 15 1.45 -0.30 -35.65
CA ASP A 15 1.55 0.52 -34.44
C ASP A 15 0.34 0.33 -33.51
N LYS A 16 -0.86 0.19 -34.06
CA LYS A 16 -2.06 -0.13 -33.26
C LYS A 16 -2.02 -1.56 -32.69
N VAL A 17 -1.62 -2.55 -33.48
CA VAL A 17 -1.39 -3.92 -33.00
C VAL A 17 -0.34 -3.94 -31.91
N ARG A 18 0.77 -3.23 -32.10
CA ARG A 18 1.84 -3.10 -31.11
C ARG A 18 1.36 -2.42 -29.83
N LYS A 19 0.49 -1.41 -29.96
CA LYS A 19 -0.10 -0.71 -28.79
C LYS A 19 -1.06 -1.63 -28.01
N VAL A 20 -1.93 -2.36 -28.71
CA VAL A 20 -2.83 -3.34 -28.07
C VAL A 20 -2.02 -4.47 -27.43
N TYR A 21 -1.04 -5.03 -28.16
CA TYR A 21 -0.13 -6.06 -27.64
C TYR A 21 0.65 -5.55 -26.42
N ASN A 22 1.24 -4.36 -26.49
CA ASN A 22 1.97 -3.76 -25.36
C ASN A 22 1.05 -3.42 -24.17
N ASN A 23 -0.20 -3.08 -24.41
CA ASN A 23 -1.18 -2.88 -23.34
C ASN A 23 -1.59 -4.21 -22.70
N ILE A 24 -1.70 -5.29 -23.47
CA ILE A 24 -1.98 -6.62 -22.97
C ILE A 24 -0.76 -7.23 -22.25
N THR A 25 0.44 -7.05 -22.79
CA THR A 25 1.69 -7.59 -22.19
C THR A 25 2.22 -6.79 -21.00
N LYS A 26 1.96 -5.47 -20.93
CA LYS A 26 2.25 -4.68 -19.74
C LYS A 26 1.42 -5.07 -18.51
N LEU A 27 0.45 -5.97 -18.71
CA LEU A 27 -0.44 -6.44 -17.66
C LEU A 27 0.06 -7.73 -17.00
N ASP A 28 1.33 -8.14 -17.21
CA ASP A 28 1.89 -9.42 -16.77
C ASP A 28 1.02 -10.64 -17.08
N LEU A 29 0.11 -10.49 -18.07
CA LEU A 29 -0.62 -11.59 -18.63
C LEU A 29 0.32 -12.30 -19.61
N VAL A 30 1.21 -13.13 -19.09
CA VAL A 30 1.78 -14.22 -19.87
C VAL A 30 0.59 -15.07 -20.27
N ILE A 31 0.22 -14.99 -21.55
CA ILE A 31 -0.80 -15.86 -22.11
C ILE A 31 -0.18 -17.25 -22.19
N ASP A 32 -0.19 -17.94 -21.06
CA ASP A 32 -0.03 -19.38 -21.08
C ASP A 32 -1.35 -19.96 -21.62
N PRO A 33 -1.32 -20.69 -22.75
CA PRO A 33 -2.52 -21.27 -23.34
C PRO A 33 -3.28 -22.21 -22.39
N GLU A 34 -2.65 -22.69 -21.32
CA GLU A 34 -3.25 -23.63 -20.35
C GLU A 34 -3.95 -22.97 -19.14
N VAL A 35 -4.03 -21.64 -19.12
CA VAL A 35 -5.10 -20.91 -18.43
C VAL A 35 -5.26 -21.13 -16.93
N ARG A 36 -4.32 -20.69 -16.16
CA ARG A 36 -4.58 -20.42 -14.74
C ARG A 36 -5.35 -19.11 -14.47
N ASN A 37 -5.62 -18.27 -15.49
CA ASN A 37 -6.09 -16.90 -15.26
C ASN A 37 -7.18 -16.43 -16.25
N LYS A 38 -8.15 -17.29 -16.62
CA LYS A 38 -9.30 -16.87 -17.45
C LYS A 38 -10.02 -15.67 -16.85
N GLU A 39 -10.25 -15.67 -15.55
CA GLU A 39 -10.99 -14.63 -14.86
C GLU A 39 -10.21 -13.30 -14.81
N ILE A 40 -8.92 -13.34 -14.51
CA ILE A 40 -8.05 -12.15 -14.51
C ILE A 40 -7.98 -11.55 -15.90
N PHE A 41 -7.87 -12.37 -16.95
CA PHE A 41 -7.87 -11.91 -18.33
C PHE A 41 -9.18 -11.23 -18.70
N VAL A 42 -10.32 -11.86 -18.40
CA VAL A 42 -11.66 -11.32 -18.68
C VAL A 42 -11.87 -10.01 -17.93
N ASN A 43 -11.52 -9.94 -16.64
CA ASN A 43 -11.65 -8.73 -15.84
C ASN A 43 -10.80 -7.59 -16.40
N LYS A 44 -9.59 -7.88 -16.87
CA LYS A 44 -8.70 -6.87 -17.43
C LYS A 44 -9.15 -6.36 -18.80
N ILE A 45 -9.66 -7.22 -19.65
CA ILE A 45 -10.27 -6.80 -20.90
C ILE A 45 -11.51 -5.94 -20.64
N THR A 46 -12.32 -6.31 -19.68
CA THR A 46 -13.50 -5.53 -19.27
C THR A 46 -13.06 -4.12 -18.79
N GLU A 47 -12.01 -4.03 -17.99
CA GLU A 47 -11.44 -2.74 -17.58
C GLU A 47 -10.99 -1.89 -18.78
N LEU A 48 -10.29 -2.50 -19.74
CA LEU A 48 -9.81 -1.80 -20.93
C LEU A 48 -10.96 -1.31 -21.83
N LEU A 49 -12.04 -2.07 -21.94
CA LEU A 49 -13.26 -1.65 -22.63
C LEU A 49 -13.96 -0.51 -21.88
N CYS A 50 -14.16 -0.64 -20.57
CA CYS A 50 -14.82 0.37 -19.75
C CYS A 50 -14.04 1.69 -19.70
N THR A 51 -12.72 1.64 -19.83
CA THR A 51 -11.86 2.85 -19.86
C THR A 51 -11.61 3.40 -21.27
N ASN A 52 -12.32 2.88 -22.30
CA ASN A 52 -12.14 3.23 -23.71
C ASN A 52 -10.69 3.10 -24.22
N LYS A 53 -9.87 2.27 -23.58
CA LYS A 53 -8.51 1.98 -24.05
C LYS A 53 -8.45 1.03 -25.22
N ILE A 54 -9.48 0.19 -25.36
CA ILE A 54 -9.79 -0.60 -26.55
C ILE A 54 -11.28 -0.45 -26.88
N THR A 55 -11.64 -0.56 -28.14
CA THR A 55 -13.04 -0.57 -28.56
C THR A 55 -13.61 -1.99 -28.55
N PRO A 56 -14.94 -2.17 -28.41
CA PRO A 56 -15.57 -3.47 -28.53
C PRO A 56 -15.24 -4.18 -29.86
N SER A 57 -15.13 -3.44 -30.95
CA SER A 57 -14.77 -3.99 -32.25
C SER A 57 -13.33 -4.50 -32.32
N GLU A 58 -12.39 -3.80 -31.71
CA GLU A 58 -10.99 -4.24 -31.62
C GLU A 58 -10.87 -5.51 -30.76
N PHE A 59 -11.64 -5.59 -29.68
CA PHE A 59 -11.70 -6.78 -28.86
C PHE A 59 -12.34 -7.96 -29.59
N GLN A 60 -13.47 -7.75 -30.28
CA GLN A 60 -14.14 -8.82 -31.06
C GLN A 60 -13.22 -9.35 -32.16
N ASN A 61 -12.51 -8.50 -32.87
CA ASN A 61 -11.54 -8.92 -33.88
C ASN A 61 -10.37 -9.72 -33.27
N TYR A 62 -9.95 -9.37 -32.06
CA TYR A 62 -8.95 -10.15 -31.31
C TYR A 62 -9.50 -11.55 -30.98
N CYS A 63 -10.72 -11.66 -30.46
CA CYS A 63 -11.34 -12.94 -30.13
C CYS A 63 -11.54 -13.83 -31.38
N ASN A 64 -11.92 -13.24 -32.49
CA ASN A 64 -12.09 -13.97 -33.76
C ASN A 64 -10.76 -14.51 -34.31
N SER A 65 -9.65 -13.84 -33.99
CA SER A 65 -8.31 -14.27 -34.42
C SER A 65 -7.72 -15.38 -33.55
N TYR A 66 -8.27 -15.56 -32.33
CA TYR A 66 -7.83 -16.54 -31.33
C TYR A 66 -9.05 -17.29 -30.77
N PRO A 67 -9.57 -18.29 -31.46
CA PRO A 67 -10.80 -18.98 -31.06
C PRO A 67 -10.73 -19.70 -29.71
N ASN A 68 -9.50 -19.93 -29.20
CA ASN A 68 -9.29 -20.55 -27.88
C ASN A 68 -9.22 -19.54 -26.72
N VAL A 69 -9.33 -18.23 -26.99
CA VAL A 69 -9.42 -17.22 -25.92
C VAL A 69 -10.81 -17.33 -25.29
N PRO A 70 -10.89 -17.38 -23.93
CA PRO A 70 -12.18 -17.37 -23.27
C PRO A 70 -12.98 -16.12 -23.68
N GLN A 71 -14.15 -16.36 -24.28
CA GLN A 71 -15.07 -15.28 -24.61
C GLN A 71 -15.63 -14.74 -23.28
N PRO A 72 -15.68 -13.43 -23.05
CA PRO A 72 -16.49 -12.92 -21.97
C PRO A 72 -17.91 -13.40 -22.24
N ASN A 73 -18.52 -14.03 -21.24
CA ASN A 73 -19.96 -14.34 -21.33
C ASN A 73 -20.61 -13.00 -21.67
N THR A 74 -21.24 -12.98 -22.84
CA THR A 74 -22.01 -11.83 -23.26
C THR A 74 -23.00 -11.59 -22.13
N ILE A 75 -22.79 -10.54 -21.36
CA ILE A 75 -23.83 -10.05 -20.47
C ILE A 75 -24.90 -9.61 -21.43
N MET A 76 -25.84 -10.50 -21.66
CA MET A 76 -27.03 -10.19 -22.42
C MET A 76 -27.73 -9.06 -21.68
N THR A 77 -27.57 -7.86 -22.18
CA THR A 77 -28.50 -6.76 -21.92
C THR A 77 -29.79 -7.10 -22.64
N THR A 78 -30.44 -8.18 -22.25
CA THR A 78 -31.79 -8.47 -22.66
C THR A 78 -32.62 -8.55 -21.40
N GLY A 79 -33.41 -7.51 -21.23
CA GLY A 79 -34.63 -7.51 -20.43
C GLY A 79 -34.45 -7.88 -18.99
N THR A 80 -34.77 -6.96 -18.15
CA THR A 80 -35.12 -7.13 -16.74
C THR A 80 -36.01 -8.36 -16.54
N THR A 81 -35.43 -9.53 -16.42
CA THR A 81 -36.05 -10.61 -15.64
C THR A 81 -35.47 -10.51 -14.25
N ASN A 82 -36.28 -9.93 -13.35
CA ASN A 82 -36.02 -10.02 -11.92
C ASN A 82 -35.83 -11.49 -11.57
N LEU A 83 -34.60 -11.91 -11.31
CA LEU A 83 -34.28 -13.22 -10.74
C LEU A 83 -34.80 -13.36 -9.29
N TRP A 84 -35.34 -12.28 -8.74
CA TRP A 84 -36.08 -12.23 -7.49
C TRP A 84 -37.52 -11.88 -7.85
N GLY A 85 -38.40 -12.87 -7.76
CA GLY A 85 -39.85 -12.63 -7.85
C GLY A 85 -40.29 -11.50 -6.93
N SER A 86 -41.36 -10.82 -7.30
CA SER A 86 -41.96 -9.77 -6.46
C SER A 86 -42.19 -10.27 -5.04
N PRO A 87 -41.99 -9.45 -4.01
CA PRO A 87 -42.28 -9.84 -2.63
C PRO A 87 -43.72 -10.33 -2.37
N SER A 88 -44.64 -10.10 -3.31
CA SER A 88 -46.01 -10.57 -3.27
C SER A 88 -46.20 -12.06 -3.60
N ASP A 89 -45.19 -12.73 -4.15
CA ASP A 89 -45.32 -14.11 -4.64
C ASP A 89 -44.93 -15.18 -3.62
N TYR A 90 -44.51 -14.76 -2.43
CA TYR A 90 -44.22 -15.67 -1.33
C TYR A 90 -45.30 -15.57 -0.23
N PRO A 91 -46.11 -16.60 -0.01
CA PRO A 91 -47.02 -16.63 1.14
C PRO A 91 -46.19 -16.75 2.41
N PHE A 92 -46.17 -15.67 3.18
CA PHE A 92 -45.50 -15.59 4.49
C PHE A 92 -46.33 -16.34 5.52
N THR A 93 -46.35 -17.67 5.50
CA THR A 93 -47.00 -18.48 6.55
C THR A 93 -46.31 -19.82 6.75
N ALA A 94 -45.08 -19.82 7.17
CA ALA A 94 -44.53 -20.94 7.96
C ALA A 94 -43.27 -20.46 8.69
N PRO A 95 -43.06 -20.86 9.96
CA PRO A 95 -41.79 -20.62 10.62
C PRO A 95 -40.72 -21.39 9.87
N PHE A 96 -39.67 -20.67 9.39
CA PHE A 96 -38.51 -21.28 8.81
C PHE A 96 -37.86 -22.23 9.81
N SER A 97 -38.17 -23.50 9.73
CA SER A 97 -37.31 -24.53 10.28
C SER A 97 -36.08 -24.55 9.39
N ASN A 98 -34.97 -23.98 9.86
CA ASN A 98 -33.69 -23.99 9.16
C ASN A 98 -33.26 -25.46 8.91
N PRO A 99 -33.33 -26.01 7.66
CA PRO A 99 -32.93 -27.38 7.38
C PRO A 99 -31.42 -27.56 7.41
N TYR A 100 -30.64 -26.48 7.50
CA TYR A 100 -29.22 -26.52 7.70
C TYR A 100 -28.92 -26.45 9.20
N LYS A 101 -29.04 -27.57 9.90
CA LYS A 101 -28.21 -27.73 11.11
C LYS A 101 -26.78 -27.66 10.62
N SER A 102 -26.10 -26.53 10.92
CA SER A 102 -24.67 -26.44 10.74
C SER A 102 -24.02 -27.69 11.33
N PRO A 103 -23.23 -28.47 10.56
CA PRO A 103 -22.49 -29.58 11.14
C PRO A 103 -21.42 -29.10 12.12
N TYR A 104 -21.20 -27.80 12.19
CA TYR A 104 -20.34 -27.17 13.18
C TYR A 104 -21.20 -26.85 14.41
N THR A 105 -21.11 -27.68 15.44
CA THR A 105 -21.43 -27.28 16.79
C THR A 105 -20.57 -26.05 17.08
N TYR A 106 -21.22 -24.93 17.42
CA TYR A 106 -20.52 -23.76 17.92
C TYR A 106 -19.89 -24.18 19.25
N GLU A 107 -18.69 -24.70 19.20
CA GLU A 107 -17.86 -24.78 20.41
C GLU A 107 -17.60 -23.33 20.79
N GLU A 108 -17.92 -22.98 22.02
CA GLU A 108 -17.49 -21.70 22.58
C GLU A 108 -16.03 -21.53 22.22
N PRO A 109 -15.61 -20.35 21.71
CA PRO A 109 -14.22 -20.11 21.34
C PRO A 109 -13.36 -20.58 22.52
N ALA A 110 -12.42 -21.48 22.23
CA ALA A 110 -11.53 -22.03 23.23
C ALA A 110 -11.08 -20.87 24.12
N LYS A 111 -11.29 -21.01 25.43
CA LYS A 111 -10.96 -19.97 26.40
C LYS A 111 -9.57 -19.50 26.06
N VAL A 112 -9.48 -18.22 25.66
CA VAL A 112 -8.21 -17.55 25.37
C VAL A 112 -7.22 -18.03 26.42
N ASN A 113 -6.08 -18.57 25.99
CA ASN A 113 -5.12 -19.11 26.91
C ASN A 113 -4.81 -18.03 27.95
N THR A 114 -5.27 -18.22 29.17
CA THR A 114 -5.15 -17.22 30.24
C THR A 114 -3.71 -16.76 30.45
N LYS A 115 -2.75 -17.60 30.07
CA LYS A 115 -1.33 -17.34 30.18
C LYS A 115 -0.85 -16.27 29.18
N ASP A 116 -1.31 -16.34 27.95
CA ASP A 116 -0.98 -15.33 26.92
C ASP A 116 -1.61 -13.97 27.23
N TRP A 117 -2.83 -14.01 27.81
CA TRP A 117 -3.49 -12.80 28.27
C TRP A 117 -2.81 -12.19 29.51
N GLU A 118 -2.37 -13.02 30.46
CA GLU A 118 -1.60 -12.56 31.61
C GLU A 118 -0.21 -12.02 31.22
N GLU A 119 0.44 -12.60 30.21
CA GLU A 119 1.70 -12.10 29.67
C GLU A 119 1.49 -10.77 28.93
N PHE A 120 0.39 -10.65 28.20
CA PHE A 120 -0.01 -9.40 27.57
C PHE A 120 -0.28 -8.28 28.58
N GLU A 121 -1.05 -8.57 29.65
CA GLU A 121 -1.32 -7.59 30.72
C GLU A 121 -0.03 -7.23 31.50
N LYS A 122 0.84 -8.16 31.78
CA LYS A 122 2.17 -7.91 32.36
C LYS A 122 3.04 -7.04 31.45
N TRP A 123 3.03 -7.31 30.16
CA TRP A 123 3.73 -6.50 29.17
C TRP A 123 3.14 -5.08 29.12
N LYS A 124 1.84 -4.93 29.12
CA LYS A 124 1.15 -3.64 29.16
C LYS A 124 1.49 -2.86 30.42
N GLN A 125 1.47 -3.49 31.58
CA GLN A 125 1.85 -2.89 32.86
C GLN A 125 3.36 -2.55 32.93
N SER A 126 4.22 -3.34 32.31
CA SER A 126 5.67 -3.04 32.27
C SER A 126 5.98 -1.81 31.43
N LYS A 127 5.14 -1.46 30.45
CA LYS A 127 5.29 -0.26 29.63
C LYS A 127 4.93 1.02 30.39
N ASP A 128 3.97 0.97 31.30
CA ASP A 128 3.60 2.11 32.14
C ASP A 128 4.75 2.54 33.08
N GLN A 129 5.71 1.66 33.33
CA GLN A 129 6.86 1.95 34.18
C GLN A 129 8.06 2.54 33.44
N ILE A 130 8.17 2.36 32.13
CA ILE A 130 9.18 2.98 31.29
C ILE A 130 8.55 4.21 30.64
N LYS A 131 8.40 5.29 31.41
CA LYS A 131 8.17 6.60 30.79
C LYS A 131 9.45 6.95 30.02
N PRO A 132 9.46 6.87 28.67
CA PRO A 132 10.58 7.38 27.93
C PRO A 132 10.75 8.84 28.34
N LYS A 133 12.01 9.33 28.43
CA LYS A 133 12.26 10.77 28.51
C LYS A 133 11.42 11.39 27.39
N THR A 134 10.34 12.08 27.76
CA THR A 134 9.40 12.64 26.80
C THR A 134 10.16 13.60 25.89
N LEU A 135 10.47 13.13 24.69
CA LEU A 135 11.02 13.99 23.65
C LEU A 135 9.99 15.07 23.37
N LYS A 136 10.36 16.32 23.59
CA LYS A 136 9.45 17.43 23.32
C LYS A 136 9.38 17.68 21.80
N PRO A 137 8.19 17.98 21.25
CA PRO A 137 8.06 18.35 19.85
C PRO A 137 8.89 19.63 19.55
N TYR A 138 9.48 19.67 18.36
CA TYR A 138 10.18 20.84 17.85
C TYR A 138 9.24 21.62 16.92
N LEU A 139 8.68 22.72 17.40
CA LEU A 139 7.65 23.48 16.69
C LEU A 139 8.17 24.79 16.07
N LYS A 140 9.45 25.08 16.22
CA LYS A 140 10.06 26.36 15.81
C LYS A 140 10.78 26.32 14.47
N GLY A 141 10.71 25.18 13.77
CA GLY A 141 11.43 24.97 12.52
C GLY A 141 10.97 25.86 11.37
N ASN A 142 11.86 26.04 10.39
CA ASN A 142 11.51 26.67 9.13
C ASN A 142 10.53 25.76 8.36
N PRO A 143 9.31 26.22 8.01
CA PRO A 143 8.32 25.41 7.32
C PRO A 143 8.78 24.92 5.92
N ASN A 144 9.73 25.60 5.28
CA ASN A 144 10.29 25.20 3.99
C ASN A 144 11.35 24.09 4.10
N ASN A 145 11.88 23.83 5.30
CA ASN A 145 12.77 22.72 5.53
C ASN A 145 11.95 21.49 5.92
N VAL A 146 12.09 20.41 5.17
CA VAL A 146 11.30 19.20 5.31
C VAL A 146 12.17 18.08 5.89
N LEU A 147 11.76 17.51 7.02
CA LEU A 147 12.27 16.23 7.49
C LEU A 147 11.45 15.11 6.84
N ILE A 148 12.11 14.12 6.30
CA ILE A 148 11.50 12.91 5.78
C ILE A 148 11.83 11.74 6.70
N VAL A 149 10.81 11.20 7.36
CA VAL A 149 10.88 9.97 8.15
C VAL A 149 10.57 8.82 7.23
N SER A 150 11.49 7.89 7.11
CA SER A 150 11.35 6.74 6.23
C SER A 150 10.54 5.63 6.88
N ASP A 151 10.05 4.72 6.07
CA ASP A 151 9.26 3.52 6.35
C ASP A 151 9.57 2.92 7.74
N ILE A 152 8.72 3.22 8.74
CA ILE A 152 8.98 2.85 10.14
C ILE A 152 8.42 1.49 10.53
N HIS A 153 7.39 1.02 9.82
CA HIS A 153 6.79 -0.30 10.00
C HIS A 153 6.52 -0.65 11.48
N GLU A 154 5.87 0.26 12.22
CA GLU A 154 5.54 -0.07 13.61
C GLU A 154 4.66 -1.34 13.68
N PRO A 155 4.91 -2.22 14.64
CA PRO A 155 5.74 -2.09 15.85
C PRO A 155 7.23 -2.48 15.67
N PHE A 156 7.74 -2.64 14.45
CA PHE A 156 9.07 -3.18 14.15
C PHE A 156 10.12 -2.12 13.80
N CYS A 157 9.90 -0.88 14.21
CA CYS A 157 10.86 0.19 14.02
C CYS A 157 12.13 0.00 14.88
N LYS A 158 13.28 0.36 14.33
CA LYS A 158 14.59 0.26 15.03
C LYS A 158 14.62 1.19 16.24
N LYS A 159 15.04 0.63 17.37
CA LYS A 159 15.20 1.39 18.59
C LYS A 159 16.19 2.55 18.39
N GLY A 160 15.83 3.74 18.86
CA GLY A 160 16.63 4.96 18.71
C GLY A 160 16.40 5.74 17.41
N TYR A 161 15.63 5.15 16.45
CA TYR A 161 15.38 5.84 15.19
C TYR A 161 14.47 7.07 15.34
N LEU A 162 13.51 7.05 16.26
CA LEU A 162 12.69 8.22 16.61
C LEU A 162 13.55 9.38 17.11
N GLU A 163 14.42 9.11 18.08
CA GLU A 163 15.34 10.10 18.68
C GLU A 163 16.28 10.67 17.62
N PHE A 164 16.76 9.81 16.75
CA PHE A 164 17.59 10.23 15.62
C PHE A 164 16.82 11.18 14.70
N CYS A 165 15.63 10.82 14.22
CA CYS A 165 14.80 11.69 13.37
C CYS A 165 14.50 13.02 14.04
N ARG A 166 14.16 13.00 15.32
CA ARG A 166 13.90 14.22 16.11
C ARG A 166 15.14 15.12 16.23
N SER A 167 16.31 14.51 16.43
CA SER A 167 17.59 15.22 16.44
C SER A 167 17.87 15.89 15.09
N LYS A 168 17.58 15.20 13.97
CA LYS A 168 17.78 15.75 12.62
C LYS A 168 16.78 16.85 12.30
N GLN A 169 15.53 16.75 12.76
CA GLN A 169 14.57 17.85 12.69
C GLN A 169 15.13 19.14 13.26
N GLU A 170 15.72 19.06 14.45
CA GLU A 170 16.31 20.23 15.13
C GLU A 170 17.59 20.72 14.43
N THR A 171 18.51 19.80 14.09
CA THR A 171 19.78 20.12 13.43
C THR A 171 19.58 20.89 12.12
N PHE A 172 18.61 20.45 11.31
CA PHE A 172 18.29 21.07 10.01
C PHE A 172 17.16 22.09 10.08
N ASN A 173 16.70 22.42 11.28
CA ASN A 173 15.65 23.41 11.51
C ASN A 173 14.39 23.10 10.67
N CYS A 174 13.94 21.84 10.62
CA CYS A 174 12.80 21.42 9.81
C CYS A 174 11.48 21.74 10.52
N GLY A 175 10.65 22.57 9.90
CA GLY A 175 9.30 22.89 10.37
C GLY A 175 8.21 22.01 9.77
N THR A 176 8.49 21.36 8.64
CA THR A 176 7.60 20.39 8.00
C THR A 176 8.16 18.98 8.19
N VAL A 177 7.27 18.01 8.50
CA VAL A 177 7.64 16.61 8.68
C VAL A 177 6.76 15.75 7.78
N VAL A 178 7.38 14.89 6.98
CA VAL A 178 6.71 13.94 6.08
C VAL A 178 7.15 12.53 6.44
N PHE A 179 6.20 11.68 6.81
CA PHE A 179 6.38 10.24 6.83
C PHE A 179 6.14 9.70 5.44
N ILE A 180 7.11 9.00 4.89
CA ILE A 180 7.07 8.59 3.47
C ILE A 180 6.29 7.28 3.23
N GLY A 181 5.38 6.94 4.13
CA GLY A 181 4.52 5.77 4.08
C GLY A 181 5.04 4.60 4.89
N ASP A 182 4.28 3.50 4.84
CA ASP A 182 4.53 2.28 5.60
C ASP A 182 4.81 2.58 7.08
N VAL A 183 3.88 3.34 7.70
CA VAL A 183 3.99 3.68 9.13
C VAL A 183 3.67 2.50 10.03
N ILE A 184 2.89 1.53 9.52
CA ILE A 184 2.61 0.24 10.16
C ILE A 184 3.02 -0.90 9.24
N ASP A 185 3.36 -2.07 9.82
CA ASP A 185 3.80 -3.22 9.04
C ASP A 185 2.64 -4.09 8.54
N GLN A 186 1.71 -4.40 9.40
CA GLN A 186 0.62 -5.34 9.13
C GLN A 186 1.12 -6.73 8.69
N HIS A 187 2.16 -7.26 9.33
CA HIS A 187 2.76 -8.56 9.03
C HIS A 187 1.73 -9.68 9.03
N PHE A 188 0.87 -9.73 10.04
CA PHE A 188 -0.20 -10.73 10.15
C PHE A 188 -1.16 -10.72 8.95
N SER A 189 -1.31 -9.59 8.30
CA SER A 189 -2.15 -9.41 7.12
C SER A 189 -1.37 -9.33 5.81
N SER A 190 -0.07 -9.61 5.83
CA SER A 190 0.80 -9.52 4.67
C SER A 190 0.34 -10.43 3.52
N PHE A 191 0.78 -10.11 2.30
CA PHE A 191 0.69 -10.99 1.13
C PHE A 191 1.90 -11.93 1.03
N HIS A 192 2.91 -11.75 1.89
CA HIS A 192 4.05 -12.65 2.07
C HIS A 192 3.74 -13.74 3.11
N ASN A 193 4.65 -14.69 3.26
CA ASN A 193 4.54 -15.71 4.29
C ASN A 193 4.53 -15.05 5.67
N ILE A 194 3.51 -15.38 6.44
CA ILE A 194 3.33 -14.91 7.80
C ILE A 194 4.10 -15.86 8.73
N ASP A 195 4.80 -15.30 9.71
CA ASP A 195 5.40 -16.10 10.78
C ASP A 195 4.27 -16.56 11.72
N PRO A 196 4.05 -17.89 11.84
CA PRO A 196 2.96 -18.41 12.68
C PRO A 196 3.17 -18.15 14.18
N ASP A 197 4.42 -17.94 14.60
CA ASP A 197 4.79 -17.63 15.99
C ASP A 197 4.85 -16.11 16.25
N GLY A 198 4.53 -15.30 15.23
CA GLY A 198 4.49 -13.85 15.32
C GLY A 198 3.27 -13.32 16.07
N LEU A 199 3.18 -11.99 16.18
CA LEU A 199 2.04 -11.32 16.80
C LEU A 199 0.75 -11.60 16.00
N GLY A 200 -0.33 -11.90 16.69
CA GLY A 200 -1.66 -11.90 16.07
C GLY A 200 -2.09 -10.50 15.66
N GLY A 201 -2.96 -10.38 14.64
CA GLY A 201 -3.30 -9.11 14.02
C GLY A 201 -3.81 -8.03 14.98
N ALA A 202 -4.57 -8.40 16.00
CA ALA A 202 -5.03 -7.45 17.02
C ALA A 202 -3.86 -6.93 17.87
N MET A 203 -2.96 -7.81 18.30
CA MET A 203 -1.82 -7.44 19.13
C MET A 203 -0.80 -6.60 18.36
N GLU A 204 -0.57 -6.92 17.09
CA GLU A 204 0.31 -6.15 16.22
C GLU A 204 -0.20 -4.72 16.04
N LEU A 205 -1.51 -4.58 15.77
CA LEU A 205 -2.12 -3.26 15.62
C LEU A 205 -2.07 -2.46 16.92
N GLU A 206 -2.43 -3.05 18.05
CA GLU A 206 -2.36 -2.38 19.36
C GLU A 206 -0.94 -1.91 19.68
N GLN A 207 0.07 -2.74 19.43
CA GLN A 207 1.46 -2.36 19.63
C GLN A 207 1.90 -1.24 18.68
N ALA A 208 1.46 -1.30 17.41
CA ALA A 208 1.74 -0.25 16.45
C ALA A 208 1.10 1.09 16.89
N VAL A 209 -0.16 1.08 17.32
CA VAL A 209 -0.87 2.27 17.82
C VAL A 209 -0.16 2.88 19.02
N GLU A 210 0.21 2.06 20.03
CA GLU A 210 0.93 2.56 21.21
C GLU A 210 2.27 3.23 20.84
N ARG A 211 2.99 2.68 19.87
CA ARG A 211 4.25 3.27 19.40
C ARG A 211 4.01 4.52 18.56
N LEU A 212 2.98 4.51 17.70
CA LEU A 212 2.61 5.66 16.90
C LEU A 212 2.15 6.85 17.75
N LYS A 213 1.55 6.62 18.92
CA LYS A 213 1.26 7.70 19.88
C LYS A 213 2.54 8.49 20.26
N VAL A 214 3.64 7.78 20.49
CA VAL A 214 4.92 8.43 20.80
C VAL A 214 5.45 9.23 19.60
N TRP A 215 5.34 8.68 18.40
CA TRP A 215 5.67 9.41 17.15
C TRP A 215 4.80 10.66 16.98
N HIS A 216 3.50 10.52 17.26
CA HIS A 216 2.53 11.62 17.15
C HIS A 216 2.80 12.73 18.19
N GLU A 217 3.18 12.37 19.41
CA GLU A 217 3.59 13.36 20.44
C GLU A 217 4.82 14.15 20.02
N VAL A 218 5.80 13.49 19.38
CA VAL A 218 7.04 14.12 18.92
C VAL A 218 6.85 14.93 17.65
N PHE A 219 6.01 14.45 16.73
CA PHE A 219 5.71 15.07 15.43
C PHE A 219 4.20 15.32 15.24
N PRO A 220 3.58 16.22 16.01
CA PRO A 220 2.13 16.35 16.07
C PRO A 220 1.46 16.79 14.76
N ASN A 221 2.19 17.42 13.83
CA ASN A 221 1.65 18.00 12.60
C ASN A 221 2.27 17.36 11.35
N ALA A 222 2.44 16.05 11.35
CA ALA A 222 3.06 15.38 10.22
C ALA A 222 2.08 15.15 9.04
N ILE A 223 2.66 15.02 7.85
CA ILE A 223 2.01 14.54 6.64
C ILE A 223 2.49 13.11 6.41
N VAL A 224 1.59 12.19 6.13
CA VAL A 224 1.90 10.78 5.88
C VAL A 224 1.49 10.44 4.45
N THR A 225 2.44 10.07 3.60
CA THR A 225 2.10 9.49 2.29
C THR A 225 1.79 8.01 2.49
N ILE A 226 0.59 7.59 2.11
CA ILE A 226 0.10 6.24 2.41
C ILE A 226 0.88 5.19 1.61
N GLY A 227 1.53 4.25 2.31
CA GLY A 227 2.30 3.17 1.71
C GLY A 227 1.49 1.92 1.37
N ASN A 228 2.16 0.91 0.85
CA ASN A 228 1.51 -0.35 0.50
C ASN A 228 1.13 -1.18 1.72
N HIS A 229 1.93 -1.14 2.80
CA HIS A 229 1.59 -1.79 4.07
C HIS A 229 0.39 -1.09 4.73
N ASP A 230 0.35 0.22 4.74
CA ASP A 230 -0.79 1.00 5.26
C ASP A 230 -2.12 0.64 4.56
N LYS A 231 -2.05 0.15 3.31
CA LYS A 231 -3.22 -0.22 2.48
C LYS A 231 -3.60 -1.70 2.55
N ILE A 232 -2.84 -2.58 3.21
CA ILE A 232 -3.07 -4.03 3.15
C ILE A 232 -4.51 -4.38 3.50
N ILE A 233 -5.02 -3.88 4.62
CA ILE A 233 -6.39 -4.18 5.07
C ILE A 233 -7.43 -3.64 4.08
N SER A 234 -7.26 -2.40 3.62
CA SER A 234 -8.20 -1.80 2.66
C SER A 234 -8.24 -2.58 1.34
N ARG A 235 -7.08 -3.05 0.85
CA ARG A 235 -6.99 -3.89 -0.34
C ARG A 235 -7.65 -5.26 -0.15
N LYS A 236 -7.45 -5.89 1.02
CA LYS A 236 -8.11 -7.17 1.35
C LYS A 236 -9.62 -7.03 1.43
N LEU A 237 -10.11 -6.00 2.12
CA LEU A 237 -11.54 -5.71 2.22
C LEU A 237 -12.15 -5.42 0.84
N TYR A 238 -11.49 -4.62 0.02
CA TYR A 238 -11.91 -4.35 -1.35
C TYR A 238 -12.01 -5.65 -2.17
N SER A 239 -11.00 -6.51 -2.09
CA SER A 239 -10.99 -7.82 -2.78
C SER A 239 -12.10 -8.77 -2.29
N SER A 240 -12.55 -8.58 -1.04
CA SER A 240 -13.68 -9.33 -0.46
C SER A 240 -15.04 -8.68 -0.74
N GLY A 241 -15.09 -7.64 -1.59
CA GLY A 241 -16.34 -6.95 -1.94
C GLY A 241 -16.89 -6.02 -0.85
N VAL A 242 -16.11 -5.72 0.19
CA VAL A 242 -16.52 -4.82 1.27
C VAL A 242 -16.35 -3.37 0.82
N SER A 243 -17.42 -2.58 0.88
CA SER A 243 -17.38 -1.16 0.56
C SER A 243 -16.47 -0.40 1.52
N GLN A 244 -15.67 0.53 0.99
CA GLN A 244 -14.83 1.44 1.79
C GLN A 244 -15.63 2.25 2.82
N ARG A 245 -16.93 2.42 2.62
CA ARG A 245 -17.82 3.11 3.58
C ARG A 245 -17.84 2.43 4.96
N TRP A 246 -17.49 1.15 5.05
CA TRP A 246 -17.41 0.41 6.30
C TRP A 246 -16.07 0.57 7.02
N MET A 247 -15.12 1.27 6.40
CA MET A 247 -13.78 1.44 6.96
C MET A 247 -13.65 2.77 7.69
N LYS A 248 -12.94 2.74 8.79
CA LYS A 248 -12.49 3.96 9.47
C LYS A 248 -11.29 4.56 8.73
N PRO A 249 -11.15 5.90 8.74
CA PRO A 249 -9.93 6.55 8.23
C PRO A 249 -8.70 6.12 9.05
N LEU A 250 -7.51 6.08 8.41
CA LEU A 250 -6.28 5.66 9.07
C LEU A 250 -5.95 6.49 10.32
N GLN A 251 -6.16 7.80 10.28
CA GLN A 251 -5.91 8.67 11.44
C GLN A 251 -6.75 8.30 12.67
N GLU A 252 -7.94 7.74 12.45
CA GLU A 252 -8.80 7.27 13.54
C GLU A 252 -8.35 5.89 14.04
N VAL A 253 -8.01 4.97 13.11
CA VAL A 253 -7.53 3.62 13.44
C VAL A 253 -6.21 3.67 14.18
N LEU A 254 -5.30 4.56 13.76
CA LEU A 254 -3.94 4.67 14.28
C LEU A 254 -3.81 5.72 15.40
N GLU A 255 -4.93 6.32 15.83
CA GLU A 255 -5.00 7.31 16.89
C GLU A 255 -4.01 8.49 16.72
N THR A 256 -3.86 8.95 15.48
CA THR A 256 -3.00 10.09 15.10
C THR A 256 -3.83 11.24 14.52
N PRO A 257 -4.71 11.87 15.33
CA PRO A 257 -5.81 12.71 14.83
C PRO A 257 -5.38 13.96 14.09
N THR A 258 -4.16 14.46 14.30
CA THR A 258 -3.65 15.66 13.62
C THR A 258 -2.77 15.36 12.42
N TRP A 259 -2.42 14.09 12.19
CA TRP A 259 -1.68 13.69 11.01
C TRP A 259 -2.57 13.72 9.76
N LYS A 260 -2.00 14.13 8.63
CA LYS A 260 -2.69 14.16 7.34
C LYS A 260 -2.23 13.01 6.47
N TYR A 261 -3.12 12.06 6.19
CA TYR A 261 -2.86 10.93 5.31
C TYR A 261 -3.24 11.29 3.88
N VAL A 262 -2.27 11.19 2.96
CA VAL A 262 -2.43 11.52 1.54
C VAL A 262 -1.77 10.46 0.67
N THR A 263 -2.16 10.35 -0.59
CA THR A 263 -1.50 9.43 -1.52
C THR A 263 -0.14 9.97 -1.94
N GLU A 264 -0.06 11.26 -2.21
CA GLU A 264 1.13 11.99 -2.62
C GLU A 264 1.05 13.41 -2.04
N PHE A 265 2.21 14.00 -1.78
CA PHE A 265 2.31 15.36 -1.27
C PHE A 265 3.29 16.16 -2.14
N ASN A 266 2.79 17.25 -2.72
CA ASN A 266 3.60 18.19 -3.47
C ASN A 266 3.89 19.42 -2.62
N PHE A 267 5.17 19.72 -2.41
CA PHE A 267 5.58 20.88 -1.66
C PHE A 267 6.93 21.42 -2.18
N ASN A 268 7.00 22.70 -2.46
CA ASN A 268 8.20 23.39 -2.98
C ASN A 268 8.81 22.67 -4.20
N ASN A 269 7.98 22.35 -5.22
CA ASN A 269 8.36 21.63 -6.44
C ASN A 269 8.97 20.24 -6.20
N VAL A 270 8.78 19.66 -5.03
CA VAL A 270 9.19 18.31 -4.70
C VAL A 270 7.96 17.45 -4.48
N LEU A 271 7.91 16.30 -5.16
CA LEU A 271 6.90 15.27 -4.97
C LEU A 271 7.38 14.27 -3.91
N TYR A 272 6.65 14.18 -2.82
CA TYR A 272 6.83 13.18 -1.77
C TYR A 272 5.82 12.06 -1.96
N THR A 273 6.28 10.82 -2.06
CA THR A 273 5.43 9.66 -2.31
C THR A 273 6.05 8.41 -1.72
N HIS A 274 5.23 7.46 -1.28
CA HIS A 274 5.77 6.16 -0.85
C HIS A 274 6.44 5.42 -2.01
N GLY A 275 5.84 5.39 -3.19
CA GLY A 275 6.50 4.96 -4.41
C GLY A 275 6.39 3.49 -4.75
N GLU A 276 5.19 2.97 -4.90
CA GLU A 276 5.00 1.61 -5.43
C GLU A 276 5.41 1.50 -6.91
N GLY A 277 6.11 0.41 -7.27
CA GLY A 277 6.32 -0.02 -8.66
C GLY A 277 7.44 0.65 -9.45
N SER A 278 8.16 1.62 -8.87
CA SER A 278 9.33 2.21 -9.56
C SER A 278 10.34 2.82 -8.56
N THR A 279 11.52 3.18 -9.04
CA THR A 279 12.53 3.91 -8.24
C THR A 279 12.25 5.41 -8.24
N ALA A 280 12.76 6.12 -7.24
CA ALA A 280 12.69 7.58 -7.17
C ALA A 280 13.26 8.24 -8.44
N SER A 281 14.35 7.70 -8.97
CA SER A 281 14.98 8.17 -10.21
C SER A 281 14.05 8.07 -11.42
N LYS A 282 13.40 6.93 -11.59
CA LYS A 282 12.48 6.72 -12.71
C LYS A 282 11.23 7.60 -12.57
N LYS A 283 10.73 7.74 -11.36
CA LYS A 283 9.58 8.61 -11.09
C LYS A 283 9.92 10.09 -11.38
N SER A 284 11.08 10.58 -10.91
CA SER A 284 11.53 11.95 -11.19
C SER A 284 11.67 12.25 -12.69
N GLN A 285 12.14 11.29 -13.48
CA GLN A 285 12.22 11.43 -14.93
C GLN A 285 10.85 11.45 -15.61
N ASN A 286 9.92 10.67 -15.11
CA ASN A 286 8.56 10.60 -15.67
C ASN A 286 7.74 11.84 -15.33
N GLU A 287 7.83 12.31 -14.08
CA GLU A 287 7.07 13.45 -13.56
C GLU A 287 7.73 14.80 -13.85
N LEU A 288 9.00 14.78 -14.36
CA LEU A 288 9.79 15.97 -14.66
C LEU A 288 9.96 16.92 -13.46
N CYS A 289 9.96 16.41 -12.24
CA CYS A 289 10.13 17.16 -11.01
C CYS A 289 11.08 16.45 -10.03
N SER A 290 11.46 17.13 -8.95
CA SER A 290 12.17 16.49 -7.85
C SER A 290 11.25 15.50 -7.13
N VAL A 291 11.79 14.33 -6.74
CA VAL A 291 11.01 13.25 -6.09
C VAL A 291 11.76 12.76 -4.86
N VAL A 292 11.01 12.57 -3.77
CA VAL A 292 11.44 11.86 -2.57
C VAL A 292 10.54 10.63 -2.41
N GLN A 293 11.16 9.45 -2.24
CA GLN A 293 10.47 8.17 -2.22
C GLN A 293 11.02 7.23 -1.16
N GLY A 294 10.13 6.45 -0.50
CA GLY A 294 10.42 5.32 0.39
C GLY A 294 10.34 3.97 -0.31
N HIS A 295 9.73 2.96 0.33
CA HIS A 295 9.40 1.65 -0.22
C HIS A 295 10.59 0.71 -0.49
N LEU A 296 11.65 1.17 -1.10
CA LEU A 296 12.81 0.35 -1.44
C LEU A 296 13.83 0.38 -0.30
N HIS A 297 13.61 -0.46 0.71
CA HIS A 297 14.39 -0.47 1.96
C HIS A 297 15.89 -0.66 1.76
N THR A 298 16.29 -1.35 0.68
CA THR A 298 17.70 -1.67 0.39
C THR A 298 18.38 -0.62 -0.47
N GLU A 299 17.71 0.49 -0.76
CA GLU A 299 18.23 1.56 -1.60
C GLU A 299 18.19 2.90 -0.86
N GLY A 300 19.32 3.59 -0.88
CA GLY A 300 19.46 4.95 -0.35
C GLY A 300 20.41 5.74 -1.24
N TYR A 301 19.88 6.74 -1.96
CA TYR A 301 20.68 7.55 -2.86
C TYR A 301 20.02 8.91 -3.14
N ILE A 302 20.84 9.84 -3.65
CA ILE A 302 20.40 11.07 -4.28
C ILE A 302 20.98 11.11 -5.69
N GLN A 303 20.14 11.29 -6.69
CA GLN A 303 20.54 11.42 -8.08
C GLN A 303 20.02 12.73 -8.66
N LEU A 304 20.88 13.49 -9.33
CA LEU A 304 20.54 14.77 -9.95
C LEU A 304 20.11 14.56 -11.41
N PHE A 305 19.14 15.35 -11.84
CA PHE A 305 18.59 15.37 -13.20
C PHE A 305 18.47 16.79 -13.74
N ASN A 306 18.22 16.92 -15.03
CA ASN A 306 17.94 18.20 -15.68
C ASN A 306 18.99 19.28 -15.36
N GLY A 307 20.28 18.92 -15.49
CA GLY A 307 21.38 19.85 -15.21
C GLY A 307 21.49 20.26 -13.75
N GLY A 308 21.04 19.41 -12.83
CA GLY A 308 21.05 19.65 -11.39
C GLY A 308 19.86 20.42 -10.84
N LYS A 309 18.88 20.74 -11.69
CA LYS A 309 17.64 21.44 -11.25
C LYS A 309 16.67 20.54 -10.51
N ASN A 310 16.66 19.24 -10.82
CA ASN A 310 15.82 18.26 -10.19
C ASN A 310 16.67 17.19 -9.52
N PHE A 311 16.14 16.59 -8.47
CA PHE A 311 16.73 15.44 -7.80
C PHE A 311 15.73 14.30 -7.62
N ALA A 312 16.24 13.09 -7.50
CA ALA A 312 15.53 11.95 -6.98
C ALA A 312 16.23 11.46 -5.70
N MET A 313 15.52 11.40 -4.61
CA MET A 313 16.01 10.85 -3.34
C MET A 313 15.23 9.58 -3.01
N GLN A 314 15.94 8.47 -2.91
CA GLN A 314 15.44 7.23 -2.32
C GLN A 314 15.88 7.23 -0.86
N VAL A 315 14.90 7.23 0.05
CA VAL A 315 15.15 7.31 1.48
C VAL A 315 15.00 5.93 2.08
N GLY A 316 16.00 5.19 2.35
CA GLY A 316 15.97 3.84 2.91
C GLY A 316 14.78 3.49 3.81
N THR A 317 15.03 3.14 5.07
CA THR A 317 13.97 2.72 6.02
C THR A 317 14.37 2.99 7.47
N GLY A 318 13.41 2.87 8.39
CA GLY A 318 13.61 2.91 9.85
C GLY A 318 13.42 1.54 10.53
N ILE A 319 13.31 0.43 9.79
CA ILE A 319 12.97 -0.90 10.33
C ILE A 319 14.08 -1.51 11.20
N ASP A 320 13.67 -2.32 12.16
CA ASP A 320 14.58 -3.26 12.82
C ASP A 320 14.60 -4.56 12.03
N PHE A 321 15.54 -4.67 11.12
CA PHE A 321 15.70 -5.81 10.21
C PHE A 321 15.85 -7.17 10.91
N GLU A 322 16.21 -7.19 12.19
CA GLU A 322 16.37 -8.40 12.98
C GLU A 322 15.03 -8.96 13.47
N GLN A 323 13.94 -8.21 13.32
CA GLN A 323 12.60 -8.66 13.69
C GLN A 323 12.08 -9.75 12.74
N TYR A 324 11.27 -10.65 13.27
CA TYR A 324 10.71 -11.79 12.54
C TYR A 324 9.90 -11.36 11.30
N ALA A 325 9.25 -10.22 11.36
CA ALA A 325 8.46 -9.67 10.25
C ALA A 325 9.27 -9.52 8.95
N PHE A 326 10.61 -9.40 9.04
CA PHE A 326 11.52 -9.26 7.91
C PHE A 326 12.36 -10.52 7.63
N ALA A 327 11.97 -11.66 8.19
CA ALA A 327 12.70 -12.94 8.01
C ALA A 327 12.83 -13.35 6.53
N TYR A 328 11.83 -13.03 5.71
CA TYR A 328 11.83 -13.27 4.26
C TYR A 328 12.96 -12.54 3.51
N ALA A 329 13.42 -11.39 4.03
CA ALA A 329 14.43 -10.55 3.39
C ALA A 329 15.85 -10.77 3.95
N GLN A 330 16.04 -11.61 4.95
CA GLN A 330 17.33 -11.78 5.65
C GLN A 330 18.48 -12.27 4.76
N ARG A 331 18.19 -12.99 3.68
CA ARG A 331 19.21 -13.51 2.74
C ARG A 331 19.55 -12.52 1.61
N GLY A 332 18.84 -11.39 1.52
CA GLY A 332 19.00 -10.39 0.49
C GLY A 332 19.97 -9.25 0.85
N LYS A 333 19.88 -8.17 0.08
CA LYS A 333 20.55 -6.91 0.40
C LYS A 333 20.05 -6.40 1.75
N LYS A 334 20.97 -5.85 2.54
CA LYS A 334 20.60 -5.25 3.83
C LYS A 334 19.89 -3.92 3.65
N PRO A 335 18.91 -3.60 4.50
CA PRO A 335 18.22 -2.32 4.45
C PRO A 335 19.17 -1.18 4.83
N ILE A 336 18.91 -0.02 4.26
CA ILE A 336 19.64 1.22 4.55
C ILE A 336 18.82 2.02 5.56
N LEU A 337 19.31 2.07 6.79
CA LEU A 337 18.70 2.86 7.85
C LEU A 337 19.06 4.33 7.66
N SER A 338 18.10 5.19 7.39
CA SER A 338 18.34 6.61 7.13
C SER A 338 17.06 7.43 7.24
N CYS A 339 17.21 8.74 7.40
CA CYS A 339 16.16 9.73 7.16
C CYS A 339 16.59 10.69 6.05
N GLY A 340 15.64 11.41 5.47
CA GLY A 340 15.90 12.44 4.48
C GLY A 340 15.69 13.84 5.04
N VAL A 341 16.34 14.82 4.43
CA VAL A 341 16.04 16.25 4.61
C VAL A 341 16.03 16.93 3.26
N VAL A 342 15.05 17.79 3.03
CA VAL A 342 15.06 18.74 1.91
C VAL A 342 15.07 20.15 2.46
N MET A 343 16.05 20.93 2.04
CA MET A 343 16.24 22.32 2.48
C MET A 343 16.79 23.14 1.31
N ASN A 344 16.12 24.24 0.98
CA ASN A 344 16.50 25.13 -0.13
C ASN A 344 16.72 24.35 -1.45
N ASP A 345 15.79 23.49 -1.81
CA ASP A 345 15.81 22.62 -3.00
C ASP A 345 16.99 21.62 -3.07
N ILE A 346 17.71 21.44 -1.96
CA ILE A 346 18.80 20.48 -1.81
C ILE A 346 18.33 19.31 -0.95
N ALA A 347 18.56 18.10 -1.44
CA ALA A 347 18.27 16.86 -0.72
C ALA A 347 19.48 16.38 0.06
N PHE A 348 19.25 15.88 1.26
CA PHE A 348 20.26 15.27 2.15
C PHE A 348 19.73 13.90 2.60
N LEU A 349 20.46 12.85 2.31
CA LEU A 349 20.22 11.52 2.84
C LEU A 349 21.14 11.31 4.04
N ILE A 350 20.57 11.06 5.21
CA ILE A 350 21.31 11.01 6.46
C ILE A 350 21.23 9.60 7.03
N PRO A 351 22.32 8.82 7.01
CA PRO A 351 22.32 7.47 7.54
C PRO A 351 22.18 7.47 9.06
N PHE A 352 21.41 6.49 9.56
CA PHE A 352 21.35 6.14 10.97
C PHE A 352 22.42 5.09 11.25
N ILE A 353 23.50 5.51 11.87
CA ILE A 353 24.65 4.66 12.24
C ILE A 353 24.56 4.44 13.75
N ASN A 354 24.45 3.16 14.15
CA ASN A 354 24.50 2.74 15.55
C ASN A 354 25.93 2.73 16.05
#